data_30c0cad628f19007eebc78e139d4ef82
#
_entry.id   30c0cad628f19007eebc78e139d4ef82
#
_cell.length_a   1.000
_cell.length_b   1.000
_cell.length_c   1.000
_cell.angle_alpha   90.00
_cell.angle_beta   90.00
_cell.angle_gamma   90.00
#
_symmetry.space_group_name_H-M   'P 1'
#
loop_
_entity.id
_entity.type
_entity.pdbx_description
1 polymer ?
#
loop_
_entity_poly.entity_id
_entity_poly.type
_entity_poly.pdbx_seq_one_letter_code
_entity_poly.pdbx_strand_id
1 'polypeptide(L)'
;MADNLTRTEYAKKRGDDMLLKKFKGIIREAEGLKLDAYKPDDTEEFFTIGFGHYGEDVEEGSKISEEEAEAFLDEDVRVRLESISDMLPDFDTYPDSLRDALFSEHFRGSIGDSPDTRDYINEGDFASAAKEYLDNDEYRNAEAKGIGGIRKRMEKVSEELLKLTAQD
;
A
#
# COMPACT_ATOMS: atom_id res chain seq x y z
N MET A 1 0.67 25.18 22.55
CA MET A 1 -0.13 24.43 23.55
C MET A 1 0.37 23.00 23.61
N ALA A 2 0.77 22.56 24.78
CA ALA A 2 1.09 21.13 24.98
C ALA A 2 -0.23 20.35 24.95
N ASP A 3 -0.32 19.34 24.08
CA ASP A 3 -1.47 18.43 24.05
C ASP A 3 -1.53 17.69 25.39
N ASN A 4 -2.56 17.94 26.18
CA ASN A 4 -2.79 17.27 27.46
C ASN A 4 -3.30 15.83 27.22
N LEU A 5 -2.46 14.99 26.61
CA LEU A 5 -2.80 13.61 26.35
C LEU A 5 -2.60 12.77 27.63
N THR A 6 -3.49 11.84 27.87
CA THR A 6 -3.30 10.82 28.88
C THR A 6 -2.12 9.92 28.51
N ARG A 7 -1.59 9.17 29.48
CA ARG A 7 -0.49 8.23 29.25
C ARG A 7 -0.83 7.20 28.17
N THR A 8 -2.08 6.76 28.14
CA THR A 8 -2.58 5.78 27.14
C THR A 8 -2.67 6.41 25.75
N GLU A 9 -3.19 7.63 25.66
CA GLU A 9 -3.29 8.38 24.39
C GLU A 9 -1.90 8.71 23.84
N TYR A 10 -0.95 9.07 24.72
CA TYR A 10 0.43 9.31 24.32
C TYR A 10 1.09 8.05 23.77
N ALA A 11 0.89 6.90 24.42
CA ALA A 11 1.43 5.62 23.95
C ALA A 11 0.83 5.22 22.59
N LYS A 12 -0.48 5.43 22.39
CA LYS A 12 -1.15 5.18 21.12
C LYS A 12 -0.59 6.09 20.03
N LYS A 13 -0.50 7.39 20.28
CA LYS A 13 0.04 8.36 19.31
C LYS A 13 1.47 8.01 18.90
N ARG A 14 2.30 7.61 19.85
CA ARG A 14 3.69 7.18 19.59
C ARG A 14 3.75 5.92 18.74
N GLY A 15 2.85 4.96 18.98
CA GLY A 15 2.72 3.75 18.17
C GLY A 15 2.28 4.07 16.74
N ASP A 16 1.31 4.96 16.58
CA ASP A 16 0.82 5.41 15.28
C ASP A 16 1.93 6.13 14.49
N ASP A 17 2.72 6.98 15.14
CA ASP A 17 3.85 7.68 14.52
C ASP A 17 4.95 6.71 14.06
N MET A 18 5.22 5.67 14.82
CA MET A 18 6.18 4.62 14.46
C MET A 18 5.70 3.82 13.26
N LEU A 19 4.42 3.46 13.21
CA LEU A 19 3.80 2.77 12.08
C LEU A 19 3.85 3.64 10.82
N LEU A 20 3.49 4.90 10.94
CA LEU A 20 3.55 5.85 9.82
C LEU A 20 4.96 5.92 9.23
N LYS A 21 5.97 6.05 10.08
CA LYS A 21 7.37 6.09 9.67
C LYS A 21 7.79 4.81 8.94
N LYS A 22 7.38 3.65 9.46
CA LYS A 22 7.66 2.34 8.87
C LYS A 22 7.06 2.22 7.47
N PHE A 23 5.77 2.53 7.33
CA PHE A 23 5.07 2.41 6.05
C PHE A 23 5.55 3.45 5.03
N LYS A 24 5.89 4.65 5.45
CA LYS A 24 6.54 5.65 4.57
C LYS A 24 7.85 5.10 4.00
N GLY A 25 8.66 4.45 4.83
CA GLY A 25 9.91 3.81 4.40
C GLY A 25 9.68 2.72 3.35
N ILE A 26 8.67 1.88 3.55
CA ILE A 26 8.30 0.82 2.60
C ILE A 26 7.91 1.42 1.24
N ILE A 27 7.11 2.48 1.24
CA ILE A 27 6.68 3.11 0.00
C ILE A 27 7.81 3.85 -0.70
N ARG A 28 8.69 4.55 0.02
CA ARG A 28 9.88 5.17 -0.60
C ARG A 28 10.71 4.14 -1.37
N GLU A 29 10.94 2.99 -0.77
CA GLU A 29 11.72 1.92 -1.38
C GLU A 29 11.01 1.30 -2.58
N ALA A 30 9.70 1.08 -2.47
CA ALA A 30 8.90 0.43 -3.51
C ALA A 30 8.65 1.34 -4.73
N GLU A 31 8.39 2.62 -4.53
CA GLU A 31 7.95 3.53 -5.59
C GLU A 31 9.08 4.38 -6.17
N GLY A 32 10.11 4.70 -5.40
CA GLY A 32 11.16 5.63 -5.81
C GLY A 32 10.67 7.07 -5.91
N LEU A 33 11.60 8.01 -6.14
CA LEU A 33 11.30 9.44 -6.16
C LEU A 33 11.33 10.02 -7.57
N LYS A 34 10.28 10.74 -7.96
CA LYS A 34 10.20 11.52 -9.19
C LYS A 34 9.76 12.96 -8.85
N LEU A 35 10.62 13.92 -9.10
CA LEU A 35 10.32 15.34 -8.82
C LEU A 35 9.54 16.03 -9.95
N ASP A 36 9.47 15.41 -11.11
CA ASP A 36 8.70 15.87 -12.26
C ASP A 36 7.49 14.98 -12.50
N ALA A 37 6.35 15.59 -12.80
CA ALA A 37 5.13 14.85 -13.12
C ALA A 37 5.31 13.97 -14.35
N TYR A 38 4.81 12.74 -14.29
CA TYR A 38 4.90 11.77 -15.37
C TYR A 38 3.65 10.89 -15.43
N LYS A 39 3.45 10.26 -16.57
CA LYS A 39 2.48 9.18 -16.73
C LYS A 39 3.22 7.88 -17.03
N PRO A 40 3.08 6.84 -16.19
CA PRO A 40 3.69 5.54 -16.47
C PRO A 40 3.16 4.91 -17.76
N ASP A 41 1.91 5.20 -18.09
CA ASP A 41 1.20 4.65 -19.25
C ASP A 41 0.24 5.72 -19.79
N ASP A 42 0.09 5.79 -21.12
CA ASP A 42 -0.82 6.73 -21.78
C ASP A 42 -2.30 6.49 -21.44
N THR A 43 -2.62 5.32 -20.89
CA THR A 43 -3.99 4.99 -20.45
C THR A 43 -4.34 5.60 -19.09
N GLU A 44 -3.36 6.10 -18.35
CA GLU A 44 -3.58 6.75 -17.07
C GLU A 44 -4.34 8.06 -17.22
N GLU A 45 -5.35 8.27 -16.41
CA GLU A 45 -6.17 9.49 -16.44
C GLU A 45 -5.38 10.69 -15.91
N PHE A 46 -4.63 10.49 -14.82
CA PHE A 46 -3.89 11.56 -14.14
C PHE A 46 -2.39 11.33 -14.17
N PHE A 47 -1.64 12.37 -13.83
CA PHE A 47 -0.19 12.30 -13.68
C PHE A 47 0.21 11.80 -12.28
N THR A 48 1.43 11.28 -12.19
CA THR A 48 2.06 10.84 -10.94
C THR A 48 3.27 11.72 -10.64
N ILE A 49 3.55 11.98 -9.37
CA ILE A 49 4.71 12.77 -8.93
C ILE A 49 5.16 12.31 -7.53
N GLY A 50 6.37 12.63 -7.14
CA GLY A 50 6.91 12.31 -5.82
C GLY A 50 7.16 10.82 -5.64
N PHE A 51 6.67 10.27 -4.55
CA PHE A 51 6.73 8.83 -4.24
C PHE A 51 5.42 8.14 -4.61
N GLY A 52 5.04 8.24 -5.86
CA GLY A 52 3.82 7.60 -6.37
C GLY A 52 2.52 8.36 -6.07
N HIS A 53 2.60 9.66 -5.77
CA HIS A 53 1.39 10.47 -5.59
C HIS A 53 0.70 10.67 -6.94
N TYR A 54 -0.54 10.19 -7.05
CA TYR A 54 -1.35 10.16 -8.26
C TYR A 54 -2.68 10.87 -8.02
N GLY A 55 -3.08 11.73 -8.92
CA GLY A 55 -4.38 12.37 -8.81
C GLY A 55 -4.57 13.56 -9.74
N GLU A 56 -5.79 14.09 -9.74
CA GLU A 56 -6.17 15.26 -10.54
C GLU A 56 -5.44 16.56 -10.12
N ASP A 57 -4.86 16.57 -8.93
CA ASP A 57 -4.04 17.67 -8.42
C ASP A 57 -2.63 17.73 -9.03
N VAL A 58 -2.22 16.69 -9.75
CA VAL A 58 -0.92 16.63 -10.43
C VAL A 58 -1.09 17.03 -11.89
N GLU A 59 -0.56 18.19 -12.24
CA GLU A 59 -0.65 18.72 -13.61
C GLU A 59 0.57 18.34 -14.46
N GLU A 60 0.38 18.25 -15.77
CA GLU A 60 1.47 18.05 -16.72
C GLU A 60 2.51 19.18 -16.57
N GLY A 61 3.80 18.79 -16.47
CA GLY A 61 4.88 19.76 -16.31
C GLY A 61 5.11 20.23 -14.87
N SER A 62 4.31 19.75 -13.90
CA SER A 62 4.51 20.07 -12.49
C SER A 62 5.85 19.54 -11.99
N LYS A 63 6.48 20.35 -11.13
CA LYS A 63 7.72 20.00 -10.43
C LYS A 63 7.55 20.30 -8.94
N ILE A 64 8.10 19.41 -8.10
CA ILE A 64 8.08 19.58 -6.66
C ILE A 64 9.48 19.42 -6.06
N SER A 65 9.65 19.91 -4.85
CA SER A 65 10.86 19.68 -4.06
C SER A 65 10.79 18.30 -3.37
N GLU A 66 11.93 17.84 -2.85
CA GLU A 66 11.95 16.62 -2.02
C GLU A 66 11.09 16.78 -0.76
N GLU A 67 11.07 17.97 -0.15
CA GLU A 67 10.24 18.28 1.01
C GLU A 67 8.75 18.17 0.69
N GLU A 68 8.33 18.68 -0.47
CA GLU A 68 6.95 18.55 -0.94
C GLU A 68 6.59 17.09 -1.24
N ALA A 69 7.52 16.33 -1.82
CA ALA A 69 7.32 14.89 -2.06
C ALA A 69 7.12 14.13 -0.74
N GLU A 70 7.89 14.47 0.30
CA GLU A 70 7.74 13.88 1.64
C GLU A 70 6.39 14.23 2.27
N ALA A 71 5.92 15.47 2.09
CA ALA A 71 4.62 15.90 2.59
C ALA A 71 3.48 15.15 1.90
N PHE A 72 3.54 14.96 0.58
CA PHE A 72 2.58 14.14 -0.15
C PHE A 72 2.61 12.70 0.32
N LEU A 73 3.79 12.12 0.53
CA LEU A 73 3.93 10.75 1.02
C LEU A 73 3.29 10.58 2.41
N ASP A 74 3.52 11.51 3.32
CA ASP A 74 2.94 11.49 4.67
C ASP A 74 1.40 11.42 4.59
N GLU A 75 0.80 12.30 3.81
CA GLU A 75 -0.65 12.34 3.62
C GLU A 75 -1.17 11.07 2.94
N ASP A 76 -0.54 10.64 1.86
CA ASP A 76 -0.95 9.45 1.10
C ASP A 76 -0.89 8.20 1.97
N VAL A 77 0.15 8.04 2.80
CA VAL A 77 0.27 6.90 3.71
C VAL A 77 -0.81 6.95 4.78
N ARG A 78 -1.10 8.12 5.35
CA ARG A 78 -2.19 8.27 6.35
C ARG A 78 -3.54 7.86 5.78
N VAL A 79 -3.87 8.35 4.58
CA VAL A 79 -5.11 8.03 3.89
C VAL A 79 -5.21 6.53 3.61
N ARG A 80 -4.13 5.92 3.14
CA ARG A 80 -4.10 4.48 2.82
C ARG A 80 -4.14 3.59 4.05
N LEU A 81 -3.55 4.00 5.17
CA LEU A 81 -3.65 3.27 6.43
C LEU A 81 -5.10 3.24 6.94
N GLU A 82 -5.77 4.37 6.89
CA GLU A 82 -7.19 4.45 7.26
C GLU A 82 -8.03 3.57 6.33
N SER A 83 -7.82 3.67 5.04
CA SER A 83 -8.54 2.90 4.02
C SER A 83 -8.35 1.39 4.18
N ILE A 84 -7.12 0.91 4.38
CA ILE A 84 -6.88 -0.53 4.53
C ILE A 84 -7.48 -1.07 5.83
N SER A 85 -7.47 -0.28 6.89
CA SER A 85 -8.10 -0.66 8.17
C SER A 85 -9.61 -0.78 8.04
N ASP A 86 -10.24 0.03 7.20
CA ASP A 86 -11.66 -0.07 6.91
C ASP A 86 -11.98 -1.30 6.04
N MET A 87 -11.15 -1.58 5.05
CA MET A 87 -11.32 -2.73 4.14
C MET A 87 -11.01 -4.07 4.81
N LEU A 88 -10.02 -4.09 5.69
CA LEU A 88 -9.55 -5.27 6.41
C LEU A 88 -9.56 -4.96 7.92
N PRO A 89 -10.72 -5.10 8.60
CA PRO A 89 -10.84 -4.72 10.00
C PRO A 89 -9.84 -5.38 10.95
N ASP A 90 -9.34 -6.57 10.62
CA ASP A 90 -8.36 -7.29 11.44
C ASP A 90 -6.90 -7.01 11.02
N PHE A 91 -6.67 -6.01 10.16
CA PHE A 91 -5.36 -5.68 9.62
C PHE A 91 -4.27 -5.56 10.70
N ASP A 92 -4.58 -4.90 11.82
CA ASP A 92 -3.64 -4.68 12.91
C ASP A 92 -3.24 -5.98 13.64
N THR A 93 -4.02 -7.05 13.46
CA THR A 93 -3.75 -8.35 14.11
C THR A 93 -2.86 -9.26 13.28
N TYR A 94 -2.64 -8.93 12.01
CA TYR A 94 -1.84 -9.78 11.12
C TYR A 94 -0.34 -9.64 11.41
N PRO A 95 0.46 -10.67 11.09
CA PRO A 95 1.93 -10.59 11.19
C PRO A 95 2.49 -9.40 10.42
N ASP A 96 3.59 -8.83 10.90
CA ASP A 96 4.24 -7.66 10.29
C ASP A 96 4.51 -7.85 8.80
N SER A 97 5.04 -9.01 8.41
CA SER A 97 5.37 -9.29 7.00
C SER A 97 4.13 -9.29 6.09
N LEU A 98 2.99 -9.78 6.58
CA LEU A 98 1.74 -9.73 5.83
C LEU A 98 1.21 -8.30 5.75
N ARG A 99 1.24 -7.56 6.87
CA ARG A 99 0.80 -6.15 6.87
C ARG A 99 1.62 -5.31 5.90
N ASP A 100 2.93 -5.48 5.89
CA ASP A 100 3.83 -4.75 5.00
C ASP A 100 3.52 -5.05 3.53
N ALA A 101 3.33 -6.31 3.19
CA ALA A 101 3.00 -6.75 1.84
C ALA A 101 1.64 -6.23 1.38
N LEU A 102 0.61 -6.37 2.22
CA LEU A 102 -0.74 -5.86 1.94
C LEU A 102 -0.74 -4.34 1.77
N PHE A 103 -0.05 -3.62 2.64
CA PHE A 103 0.00 -2.17 2.56
C PHE A 103 0.68 -1.68 1.28
N SER A 104 1.81 -2.28 0.92
CA SER A 104 2.53 -1.96 -0.32
C SER A 104 1.63 -2.12 -1.55
N GLU A 105 0.86 -3.21 -1.62
CA GLU A 105 -0.07 -3.46 -2.71
C GLU A 105 -1.31 -2.57 -2.65
N HIS A 106 -1.78 -2.25 -1.45
CA HIS A 106 -2.90 -1.32 -1.27
C HIS A 106 -2.55 0.09 -1.72
N PHE A 107 -1.33 0.53 -1.43
CA PHE A 107 -0.85 1.85 -1.84
C PHE A 107 -0.90 2.03 -3.36
N ARG A 108 -0.59 0.99 -4.12
CA ARG A 108 -0.67 1.02 -5.58
C ARG A 108 -2.09 0.69 -6.13
N GLY A 109 -3.07 0.48 -5.26
CA GLY A 109 -4.48 0.27 -5.62
C GLY A 109 -4.91 -1.18 -5.80
N SER A 110 -3.99 -2.14 -5.81
CA SER A 110 -4.28 -3.54 -6.12
C SER A 110 -5.22 -4.22 -5.13
N ILE A 111 -5.09 -3.94 -3.84
CA ILE A 111 -5.99 -4.53 -2.82
C ILE A 111 -7.39 -3.96 -2.95
N GLY A 112 -7.53 -2.65 -3.22
CA GLY A 112 -8.81 -2.01 -3.47
C GLY A 112 -9.54 -2.60 -4.69
N ASP A 113 -8.80 -2.98 -5.70
CA ASP A 113 -9.32 -3.56 -6.93
C ASP A 113 -9.56 -5.09 -6.85
N SER A 114 -9.38 -5.68 -5.66
CA SER A 114 -9.49 -7.13 -5.43
C SER A 114 -10.55 -7.46 -4.38
N PRO A 115 -11.84 -7.18 -4.65
CA PRO A 115 -12.91 -7.36 -3.63
C PRO A 115 -13.06 -8.79 -3.15
N ASP A 116 -12.94 -9.78 -4.03
CA ASP A 116 -13.08 -11.20 -3.65
C ASP A 116 -11.93 -11.64 -2.74
N THR A 117 -10.72 -11.17 -3.02
CA THR A 117 -9.56 -11.41 -2.14
C THR A 117 -9.79 -10.84 -0.74
N ARG A 118 -10.31 -9.62 -0.65
CA ARG A 118 -10.62 -8.98 0.63
C ARG A 118 -11.68 -9.76 1.41
N ASP A 119 -12.70 -10.24 0.73
CA ASP A 119 -13.76 -11.03 1.35
C ASP A 119 -13.18 -12.32 1.96
N TYR A 120 -12.34 -13.05 1.22
CA TYR A 120 -11.67 -14.24 1.75
C TYR A 120 -10.78 -13.94 2.95
N ILE A 121 -10.02 -12.85 2.90
CA ILE A 121 -9.18 -12.43 4.04
C ILE A 121 -10.04 -12.16 5.27
N ASN A 122 -11.14 -11.43 5.11
CA ASN A 122 -12.05 -11.07 6.20
C ASN A 122 -12.79 -12.27 6.78
N GLU A 123 -13.01 -13.31 5.98
CA GLU A 123 -13.60 -14.58 6.43
C GLU A 123 -12.56 -15.50 7.10
N GLY A 124 -11.29 -15.15 7.05
CA GLY A 124 -10.21 -16.00 7.56
C GLY A 124 -9.81 -17.13 6.62
N ASP A 125 -10.32 -17.13 5.40
CA ASP A 125 -9.96 -18.11 4.36
C ASP A 125 -8.73 -17.65 3.59
N PHE A 126 -7.57 -17.70 4.24
CA PHE A 126 -6.32 -17.20 3.70
C PHE A 126 -5.81 -18.01 2.50
N ALA A 127 -6.13 -19.29 2.43
CA ALA A 127 -5.75 -20.14 1.28
C ALA A 127 -6.47 -19.69 0.00
N SER A 128 -7.78 -19.45 0.08
CA SER A 128 -8.56 -18.95 -1.05
C SER A 128 -8.13 -17.52 -1.42
N ALA A 129 -7.86 -16.68 -0.44
CA ALA A 129 -7.37 -15.31 -0.66
C ALA A 129 -6.05 -15.30 -1.43
N ALA A 130 -5.10 -16.16 -1.04
CA ALA A 130 -3.79 -16.27 -1.69
C ALA A 130 -3.92 -16.65 -3.16
N LYS A 131 -4.81 -17.57 -3.48
CA LYS A 131 -5.06 -18.02 -4.85
C LYS A 131 -5.78 -16.94 -5.66
N GLU A 132 -6.84 -16.36 -5.11
CA GLU A 132 -7.66 -15.33 -5.77
C GLU A 132 -6.83 -14.10 -6.13
N TYR A 133 -5.94 -13.67 -5.23
CA TYR A 133 -5.12 -12.48 -5.46
C TYR A 133 -4.23 -12.59 -6.71
N LEU A 134 -3.81 -13.78 -7.09
CA LEU A 134 -2.98 -14.02 -8.27
C LEU A 134 -3.81 -14.38 -9.52
N ASP A 135 -5.13 -14.52 -9.39
CA ASP A 135 -6.00 -14.90 -10.50
C ASP A 135 -6.55 -13.68 -11.23
N ASN A 136 -5.66 -12.94 -11.91
CA ASN A 136 -6.05 -11.76 -12.69
C ASN A 136 -5.06 -11.50 -13.83
N ASP A 137 -5.48 -10.65 -14.75
CA ASP A 137 -4.70 -10.35 -15.96
C ASP A 137 -3.43 -9.53 -15.64
N GLU A 138 -3.47 -8.68 -14.63
CA GLU A 138 -2.29 -7.93 -14.20
C GLU A 138 -1.14 -8.87 -13.83
N TYR A 139 -1.43 -9.86 -12.98
CA TYR A 139 -0.44 -10.84 -12.57
C TYR A 139 0.05 -11.68 -13.75
N ARG A 140 -0.88 -12.21 -14.55
CA ARG A 140 -0.55 -13.07 -15.69
C ARG A 140 0.29 -12.36 -16.75
N ASN A 141 0.09 -11.07 -16.95
CA ASN A 141 0.74 -10.28 -18.00
C ASN A 141 1.92 -9.44 -17.50
N ALA A 142 2.22 -9.45 -16.21
CA ALA A 142 3.25 -8.60 -15.62
C ALA A 142 4.63 -8.79 -16.24
N GLU A 143 5.06 -10.03 -16.46
CA GLU A 143 6.35 -10.33 -17.12
C GLU A 143 6.39 -9.87 -18.57
N ALA A 144 5.32 -10.15 -19.33
CA ALA A 144 5.22 -9.80 -20.75
C ALA A 144 5.29 -8.28 -20.98
N LYS A 145 4.81 -7.50 -19.99
CA LYS A 145 4.84 -6.03 -20.04
C LYS A 145 6.12 -5.42 -19.47
N GLY A 146 7.10 -6.24 -19.06
CA GLY A 146 8.34 -5.76 -18.45
C GLY A 146 8.20 -5.23 -17.03
N ILE A 147 7.11 -5.57 -16.34
CA ILE A 147 6.81 -5.13 -14.96
C ILE A 147 6.89 -6.29 -13.96
N GLY A 148 7.90 -7.15 -14.12
CA GLY A 148 8.11 -8.33 -13.26
C GLY A 148 8.20 -8.01 -11.76
N GLY A 149 8.59 -6.78 -11.40
CA GLY A 149 8.60 -6.32 -10.01
C GLY A 149 7.22 -6.34 -9.38
N ILE A 150 6.16 -6.01 -10.13
CA ILE A 150 4.76 -6.08 -9.66
C ILE A 150 4.39 -7.53 -9.37
N ARG A 151 4.76 -8.46 -10.24
CA ARG A 151 4.49 -9.87 -10.04
C ARG A 151 5.08 -10.37 -8.72
N LYS A 152 6.33 -10.02 -8.42
CA LYS A 152 6.99 -10.38 -7.16
C LYS A 152 6.28 -9.79 -5.95
N ARG A 153 5.80 -8.56 -6.03
CA ARG A 153 5.05 -7.89 -4.96
C ARG A 153 3.73 -8.63 -4.70
N MET A 154 3.02 -9.03 -5.74
CA MET A 154 1.77 -9.79 -5.63
C MET A 154 2.03 -11.18 -5.05
N GLU A 155 3.05 -11.88 -5.53
CA GLU A 155 3.44 -13.20 -5.01
C GLU A 155 3.79 -13.13 -3.52
N LYS A 156 4.41 -12.05 -3.06
CA LYS A 156 4.73 -11.84 -1.64
C LYS A 156 3.48 -11.81 -0.77
N VAL A 157 2.42 -11.15 -1.21
CA VAL A 157 1.13 -11.16 -0.50
C VAL A 157 0.59 -12.59 -0.40
N SER A 158 0.57 -13.31 -1.51
CA SER A 158 0.09 -14.69 -1.56
C SER A 158 0.90 -15.61 -0.64
N GLU A 159 2.22 -15.52 -0.66
CA GLU A 159 3.10 -16.29 0.22
C GLU A 159 2.83 -16.03 1.71
N GLU A 160 2.68 -14.77 2.09
CA GLU A 160 2.42 -14.40 3.48
C GLU A 160 1.04 -14.84 3.96
N LEU A 161 0.03 -14.80 3.08
CA LEU A 161 -1.29 -15.35 3.38
C LEU A 161 -1.23 -16.87 3.60
N LEU A 162 -0.48 -17.58 2.77
CA LEU A 162 -0.33 -19.03 2.89
C LEU A 162 0.37 -19.45 4.20
N LYS A 163 1.25 -18.63 4.73
CA LYS A 163 1.90 -18.89 6.04
C LYS A 163 0.89 -18.95 7.18
N LEU A 164 -0.21 -18.22 7.09
CA LEU A 164 -1.26 -18.29 8.11
C LEU A 164 -2.03 -19.59 8.09
N THR A 165 -2.12 -20.25 6.93
CA THR A 165 -2.78 -21.55 6.81
C THR A 165 -1.95 -22.69 7.41
N ALA A 166 -0.64 -22.55 7.47
CA ALA A 166 0.28 -23.56 8.00
C ALA A 166 0.35 -23.59 9.54
N GLN A 167 -0.34 -22.66 10.22
CA GLN A 167 -0.35 -22.54 11.69
C GLN A 167 -1.52 -23.26 12.36
N ASP A 168 -2.40 -23.89 11.58
CA ASP A 168 -3.55 -24.65 12.08
C ASP A 168 -3.17 -26.09 12.47
#